data_19a37bcd2bdffb638b42318fee2efae2
#
_entry.id   19a37bcd2bdffb638b42318fee2efae2
#
_cell.length_a   1.000
_cell.length_b   1.000
_cell.length_c   1.000
_cell.angle_alpha   90.00
_cell.angle_beta   90.00
_cell.angle_gamma   90.00
#
_symmetry.space_group_name_H-M   'P 1'
#
loop_
_entity.id
_entity.type
_entity.pdbx_description
1 polymer ?
#
loop_
_entity_poly.entity_id
_entity_poly.type
_entity_poly.pdbx_seq_one_letter_code
_entity_poly.pdbx_strand_id
1 'polypeptide(L)'
;MKYIFLIVFLILNFKAIAAENKNYHCKAQGWNQNIKMSKELFLKTSNNNNRAVLVVNYKSFNQNQADEVYAVDRATKAVKYELNLQAHQIDAKIYRVDSDTTGEEHLYKSYQLMEQTLTVSNYKKQNLKYLCKKI
;
A
#
# COMPACT_ATOMS: atom_id res chain seq x y z
N MET A 1 -36.12 18.49 -21.99
CA MET A 1 -34.71 18.59 -22.45
C MET A 1 -33.75 18.94 -21.31
N LYS A 2 -34.10 19.74 -20.33
CA LYS A 2 -33.22 20.08 -19.20
C LYS A 2 -32.86 18.86 -18.32
N TYR A 3 -33.73 17.86 -18.24
CA TYR A 3 -33.50 16.67 -17.39
C TYR A 3 -32.53 15.66 -17.98
N ILE A 4 -32.44 15.57 -19.31
CA ILE A 4 -31.50 14.67 -20.00
C ILE A 4 -30.07 15.14 -19.82
N PHE A 5 -29.82 16.44 -19.78
CA PHE A 5 -28.52 17.03 -19.55
C PHE A 5 -27.96 16.73 -18.15
N LEU A 6 -28.82 16.77 -17.13
CA LEU A 6 -28.48 16.47 -15.75
C LEU A 6 -28.08 15.00 -15.56
N ILE A 7 -28.76 14.07 -16.22
CA ILE A 7 -28.48 12.63 -16.15
C ILE A 7 -27.15 12.30 -16.80
N VAL A 8 -26.84 12.90 -17.96
CA VAL A 8 -25.55 12.72 -18.66
C VAL A 8 -24.41 13.27 -17.81
N PHE A 9 -24.58 14.38 -17.15
CA PHE A 9 -23.57 14.97 -16.28
C PHE A 9 -23.27 14.10 -15.05
N LEU A 10 -24.30 13.50 -14.44
CA LEU A 10 -24.16 12.56 -13.33
C LEU A 10 -23.39 11.29 -13.74
N ILE A 11 -23.67 10.74 -14.95
CA ILE A 11 -22.97 9.57 -15.47
C ILE A 11 -21.48 9.88 -15.72
N LEU A 12 -21.16 11.06 -16.23
CA LEU A 12 -19.77 11.49 -16.44
C LEU A 12 -19.01 11.66 -15.12
N ASN A 13 -19.66 12.15 -14.06
CA ASN A 13 -19.06 12.26 -12.74
C ASN A 13 -18.79 10.89 -12.11
N PHE A 14 -19.64 9.90 -12.36
CA PHE A 14 -19.42 8.52 -11.91
C PHE A 14 -18.18 7.89 -12.55
N LYS A 15 -17.89 8.19 -13.80
CA LYS A 15 -16.69 7.71 -14.50
C LYS A 15 -15.39 8.36 -13.99
N ALA A 16 -15.48 9.56 -13.38
CA ALA A 16 -14.32 10.25 -12.82
C ALA A 16 -13.80 9.61 -11.52
N ILE A 17 -14.55 8.66 -10.91
CA ILE A 17 -14.14 7.93 -9.69
C ILE A 17 -13.53 6.55 -10.04
N ALA A 18 -13.10 6.36 -11.30
CA ALA A 18 -12.48 5.11 -11.73
C ALA A 18 -11.12 4.88 -11.07
N ALA A 19 -10.74 3.60 -10.97
CA ALA A 19 -9.55 3.09 -10.31
C ALA A 19 -8.30 3.93 -10.53
N GLU A 20 -7.63 4.29 -9.44
CA GLU A 20 -6.31 4.89 -9.46
C GLU A 20 -5.25 3.82 -9.26
N ASN A 21 -4.36 3.68 -10.25
CA ASN A 21 -3.18 2.83 -10.17
C ASN A 21 -1.94 3.71 -10.15
N LYS A 22 -1.08 3.52 -9.16
CA LYS A 22 0.17 4.28 -9.04
C LYS A 22 1.34 3.36 -8.83
N ASN A 23 2.45 3.71 -9.47
CA ASN A 23 3.70 2.98 -9.36
C ASN A 23 4.77 3.89 -8.78
N TYR A 24 5.55 3.35 -7.86
CA TYR A 24 6.66 4.08 -7.22
C TYR A 24 7.91 3.23 -7.25
N HIS A 25 9.03 3.88 -7.48
CA HIS A 25 10.35 3.30 -7.32
C HIS A 25 11.04 3.98 -6.14
N CYS A 26 11.39 3.23 -5.13
CA CYS A 26 11.91 3.72 -3.85
C CYS A 26 13.30 3.19 -3.57
N LYS A 27 14.22 4.09 -3.21
CA LYS A 27 15.60 3.75 -2.86
C LYS A 27 15.87 4.09 -1.41
N ALA A 28 16.48 3.14 -0.68
CA ALA A 28 16.76 3.30 0.74
C ALA A 28 17.78 4.40 1.01
N GLN A 29 17.54 5.14 2.09
CA GLN A 29 18.44 6.12 2.65
C GLN A 29 19.10 5.51 3.90
N GLY A 30 20.43 5.45 3.95
CA GLY A 30 21.15 4.96 5.12
C GLY A 30 21.04 3.46 5.39
N TRP A 31 20.87 2.66 4.33
CA TRP A 31 20.84 1.22 4.45
C TRP A 31 22.20 0.64 4.86
N ASN A 32 22.19 -0.41 5.68
CA ASN A 32 23.38 -1.19 6.02
C ASN A 32 23.03 -2.68 6.15
N GLN A 33 24.05 -3.53 6.28
CA GLN A 33 23.89 -4.98 6.30
C GLN A 33 23.09 -5.53 7.49
N ASN A 34 22.98 -4.77 8.56
CA ASN A 34 22.25 -5.18 9.76
C ASN A 34 20.75 -4.96 9.63
N ILE A 35 20.31 -4.24 8.61
CA ILE A 35 18.89 -3.95 8.36
C ILE A 35 18.29 -5.08 7.54
N LYS A 36 17.26 -5.75 8.08
CA LYS A 36 16.53 -6.85 7.43
C LYS A 36 15.44 -6.32 6.50
N MET A 37 15.79 -5.36 5.64
CA MET A 37 14.88 -4.78 4.65
C MET A 37 15.64 -4.56 3.34
N SER A 38 14.91 -4.51 2.23
CA SER A 38 15.49 -4.34 0.90
C SER A 38 16.05 -2.94 0.72
N LYS A 39 17.14 -2.81 -0.02
CA LYS A 39 17.73 -1.51 -0.43
C LYS A 39 16.82 -0.74 -1.36
N GLU A 40 15.97 -1.42 -2.11
CA GLU A 40 15.18 -0.86 -3.19
C GLU A 40 13.81 -1.52 -3.18
N LEU A 41 12.76 -0.74 -3.35
CA LEU A 41 11.39 -1.22 -3.39
C LEU A 41 10.67 -0.67 -4.61
N PHE A 42 9.83 -1.51 -5.19
CA PHE A 42 8.90 -1.14 -6.27
C PHE A 42 7.49 -1.32 -5.73
N LEU A 43 6.74 -0.24 -5.65
CA LEU A 43 5.40 -0.23 -5.08
C LEU A 43 4.37 -0.02 -6.17
N LYS A 44 3.30 -0.80 -6.13
CA LYS A 44 2.09 -0.57 -6.92
C LYS A 44 0.92 -0.39 -5.96
N THR A 45 0.21 0.71 -6.10
CA THR A 45 -1.03 0.92 -5.36
C THR A 45 -2.20 0.91 -6.31
N SER A 46 -3.28 0.28 -5.88
CA SER A 46 -4.53 0.25 -6.61
C SER A 46 -5.66 0.52 -5.63
N ASN A 47 -6.56 1.42 -6.00
CA ASN A 47 -7.75 1.70 -5.21
C ASN A 47 -8.95 1.68 -6.16
N ASN A 48 -9.65 0.56 -6.20
CA ASN A 48 -10.74 0.28 -7.12
C ASN A 48 -11.96 -0.21 -6.35
N ASN A 49 -13.10 0.47 -6.50
CA ASN A 49 -14.38 0.05 -5.90
C ASN A 49 -14.26 -0.29 -4.40
N ASN A 50 -13.63 0.60 -3.63
CA ASN A 50 -13.37 0.43 -2.21
C ASN A 50 -12.40 -0.71 -1.86
N ARG A 51 -11.74 -1.27 -2.87
CA ARG A 51 -10.70 -2.26 -2.66
C ARG A 51 -9.32 -1.61 -2.81
N ALA A 52 -8.64 -1.42 -1.69
CA ALA A 52 -7.28 -0.93 -1.66
C ALA A 52 -6.30 -2.09 -1.72
N VAL A 53 -5.31 -2.01 -2.59
CA VAL A 53 -4.27 -3.03 -2.74
C VAL A 53 -2.90 -2.35 -2.80
N LEU A 54 -1.96 -2.84 -1.99
CA LEU A 54 -0.56 -2.47 -2.04
C LEU A 54 0.26 -3.70 -2.44
N VAL A 55 1.00 -3.58 -3.53
CA VAL A 55 1.92 -4.61 -4.02
C VAL A 55 3.34 -4.13 -3.84
N VAL A 56 4.19 -4.95 -3.24
CA VAL A 56 5.59 -4.65 -2.99
C VAL A 56 6.47 -5.66 -3.72
N ASN A 57 7.40 -5.16 -4.53
CA ASN A 57 8.41 -5.96 -5.20
C ASN A 57 9.81 -5.46 -4.82
N TYR A 58 10.75 -6.38 -4.64
CA TYR A 58 12.11 -6.05 -4.24
C TYR A 58 13.08 -5.90 -5.40
N LYS A 59 12.75 -6.41 -6.58
CA LYS A 59 13.66 -6.43 -7.73
C LYS A 59 13.18 -5.60 -8.92
N SER A 60 11.92 -5.74 -9.32
CA SER A 60 11.38 -4.99 -10.45
C SER A 60 9.86 -5.09 -10.53
N PHE A 61 9.24 -4.25 -11.37
CA PHE A 61 7.81 -4.35 -11.66
C PHE A 61 7.43 -5.54 -12.55
N ASN A 62 8.39 -6.16 -13.23
CA ASN A 62 8.16 -7.19 -14.23
C ASN A 62 8.20 -8.62 -13.68
N GLN A 63 8.14 -8.77 -12.37
CA GLN A 63 8.09 -10.08 -11.73
C GLN A 63 6.73 -10.73 -11.95
N ASN A 64 6.72 -12.01 -12.26
CA ASN A 64 5.50 -12.80 -12.39
C ASN A 64 4.76 -12.96 -11.05
N GLN A 65 5.49 -12.86 -9.95
CA GLN A 65 4.94 -12.90 -8.61
C GLN A 65 5.39 -11.68 -7.81
N ALA A 66 4.46 -11.06 -7.11
CA ALA A 66 4.77 -10.02 -6.15
C ALA A 66 5.44 -10.62 -4.91
N ASP A 67 6.42 -9.92 -4.35
CA ASP A 67 7.04 -10.35 -3.11
C ASP A 67 6.08 -10.22 -1.93
N GLU A 68 5.30 -9.16 -1.91
CA GLU A 68 4.28 -8.92 -0.88
C GLU A 68 3.02 -8.33 -1.53
N VAL A 69 1.85 -8.80 -1.10
CA VAL A 69 0.57 -8.25 -1.53
C VAL A 69 -0.31 -8.04 -0.31
N TYR A 70 -0.78 -6.82 -0.14
CA TYR A 70 -1.65 -6.44 0.97
C TYR A 70 -2.97 -5.91 0.43
N ALA A 71 -4.06 -6.57 0.80
CA ALA A 71 -5.42 -6.17 0.43
C ALA A 71 -6.36 -6.54 1.58
N VAL A 72 -7.33 -5.68 1.85
CA VAL A 72 -8.26 -5.88 2.98
C VAL A 72 -9.03 -7.20 2.84
N ASP A 73 -9.39 -7.59 1.62
CA ASP A 73 -10.10 -8.84 1.34
C ASP A 73 -9.25 -10.10 1.50
N ARG A 74 -7.96 -9.97 1.69
CA ARG A 74 -7.03 -11.07 1.99
C ARG A 74 -6.78 -11.23 3.49
N ALA A 75 -7.42 -10.45 4.33
CA ALA A 75 -7.30 -10.57 5.77
C ALA A 75 -7.80 -11.94 6.23
N THR A 76 -7.09 -12.52 7.20
CA THR A 76 -7.45 -13.80 7.83
C THR A 76 -7.65 -13.57 9.32
N LYS A 77 -7.98 -14.65 10.06
CA LYS A 77 -8.05 -14.56 11.52
C LYS A 77 -6.70 -14.23 12.16
N ALA A 78 -5.60 -14.57 11.48
CA ALA A 78 -4.24 -14.38 12.00
C ALA A 78 -3.59 -13.09 11.52
N VAL A 79 -4.08 -12.45 10.46
CA VAL A 79 -3.47 -11.27 9.83
C VAL A 79 -4.56 -10.25 9.49
N LYS A 80 -4.36 -9.02 9.93
CA LYS A 80 -5.25 -7.90 9.64
C LYS A 80 -4.48 -6.83 8.86
N TYR A 81 -5.13 -6.21 7.88
CA TYR A 81 -4.56 -5.12 7.09
C TYR A 81 -5.39 -3.86 7.27
N GLU A 82 -4.69 -2.74 7.50
CA GLU A 82 -5.27 -1.41 7.42
C GLU A 82 -4.57 -0.65 6.30
N LEU A 83 -5.30 -0.38 5.21
CA LEU A 83 -4.76 0.29 4.03
C LEU A 83 -5.51 1.59 3.78
N ASN A 84 -4.79 2.70 3.79
CA ASN A 84 -5.30 3.99 3.38
C ASN A 84 -4.42 4.52 2.26
N LEU A 85 -4.92 4.47 1.03
CA LEU A 85 -4.19 4.82 -0.19
C LEU A 85 -4.83 6.06 -0.81
N GLN A 86 -4.13 7.19 -0.77
CA GLN A 86 -4.56 8.45 -1.33
C GLN A 86 -3.60 8.93 -2.43
N ALA A 87 -3.91 10.05 -3.08
CA ALA A 87 -3.23 10.53 -4.27
C ALA A 87 -1.70 10.64 -4.14
N HIS A 88 -1.17 10.99 -2.99
CA HIS A 88 0.27 11.15 -2.73
C HIS A 88 0.67 10.57 -1.39
N GLN A 89 -0.13 9.62 -0.90
CA GLN A 89 0.02 9.13 0.46
C GLN A 89 -0.31 7.66 0.54
N ILE A 90 0.56 6.88 1.17
CA ILE A 90 0.32 5.48 1.51
C ILE A 90 0.41 5.37 3.03
N ASP A 91 -0.60 4.79 3.64
CA ASP A 91 -0.56 4.41 5.04
C ASP A 91 -1.06 2.97 5.15
N ALA A 92 -0.12 2.04 5.19
CA ALA A 92 -0.39 0.61 5.24
C ALA A 92 0.17 0.03 6.53
N LYS A 93 -0.70 -0.59 7.32
CA LYS A 93 -0.33 -1.27 8.57
C LYS A 93 -0.76 -2.71 8.51
N ILE A 94 0.16 -3.61 8.80
CA ILE A 94 -0.05 -5.03 8.80
C ILE A 94 0.08 -5.53 10.24
N TYR A 95 -0.98 -6.16 10.76
CA TYR A 95 -1.04 -6.67 12.12
C TYR A 95 -1.08 -8.18 12.12
N ARG A 96 -0.39 -8.80 13.07
CA ARG A 96 -0.59 -10.19 13.44
C ARG A 96 -1.54 -10.25 14.62
N VAL A 97 -2.49 -11.17 14.54
CA VAL A 97 -3.48 -11.40 15.59
C VAL A 97 -3.12 -12.72 16.29
N ASP A 98 -2.97 -12.68 17.61
CA ASP A 98 -2.68 -13.87 18.37
C ASP A 98 -3.85 -14.86 18.28
N SER A 99 -3.52 -16.11 18.00
CA SER A 99 -4.51 -17.20 17.87
C SER A 99 -5.00 -17.72 19.23
N ASP A 100 -4.47 -17.18 20.33
CA ASP A 100 -4.96 -17.48 21.66
C ASP A 100 -6.29 -16.77 21.95
N THR A 101 -6.84 -16.99 23.14
CA THR A 101 -8.14 -16.48 23.54
C THR A 101 -8.20 -14.95 23.67
N THR A 102 -7.08 -14.23 23.62
CA THR A 102 -7.05 -12.78 23.81
C THR A 102 -7.33 -12.01 22.51
N GLY A 103 -7.04 -12.59 21.32
CA GLY A 103 -7.19 -11.91 20.04
C GLY A 103 -6.37 -10.63 19.95
N GLU A 104 -5.26 -10.54 20.67
CA GLU A 104 -4.44 -9.33 20.73
C GLU A 104 -3.75 -9.07 19.40
N GLU A 105 -3.83 -7.81 18.93
CA GLU A 105 -3.24 -7.37 17.66
C GLU A 105 -1.85 -6.78 17.89
N HIS A 106 -0.86 -7.23 17.11
CA HIS A 106 0.51 -6.73 17.14
C HIS A 106 0.89 -6.17 15.78
N LEU A 107 1.38 -4.93 15.74
CA LEU A 107 1.88 -4.34 14.50
C LEU A 107 3.11 -5.11 14.04
N TYR A 108 2.99 -5.75 12.86
CA TYR A 108 4.07 -6.57 12.29
C TYR A 108 4.93 -5.77 11.31
N LYS A 109 4.30 -4.97 10.45
CA LYS A 109 4.99 -4.20 9.42
C LYS A 109 4.15 -2.98 9.03
N SER A 110 4.82 -1.89 8.64
CA SER A 110 4.11 -0.72 8.13
C SER A 110 4.86 -0.07 6.98
N TYR A 111 4.10 0.50 6.07
CA TYR A 111 4.56 1.31 4.95
C TYR A 111 3.87 2.66 5.02
N GLN A 112 4.62 3.74 5.21
CA GLN A 112 4.07 5.08 5.28
C GLN A 112 4.77 5.98 4.29
N LEU A 113 4.06 6.35 3.22
CA LEU A 113 4.55 7.29 2.21
C LEU A 113 3.85 8.63 2.40
N MET A 114 4.66 9.66 2.59
CA MET A 114 4.21 11.06 2.59
C MET A 114 5.05 11.84 1.61
N GLU A 115 4.41 12.41 0.60
CA GLU A 115 5.10 13.10 -0.51
C GLU A 115 6.07 12.15 -1.22
N GLN A 116 7.36 12.23 -0.95
CA GLN A 116 8.40 11.42 -1.59
C GLN A 116 9.12 10.49 -0.61
N THR A 117 8.82 10.59 0.67
CA THR A 117 9.50 9.82 1.70
C THR A 117 8.64 8.66 2.16
N LEU A 118 9.15 7.45 1.98
CA LEU A 118 8.56 6.23 2.48
C LEU A 118 9.30 5.78 3.74
N THR A 119 8.56 5.58 4.82
CA THR A 119 9.10 4.97 6.04
C THR A 119 8.55 3.56 6.16
N VAL A 120 9.43 2.58 6.23
CA VAL A 120 9.07 1.18 6.41
C VAL A 120 9.53 0.73 7.79
N SER A 121 8.63 0.12 8.55
CA SER A 121 8.92 -0.50 9.84
C SER A 121 8.70 -1.99 9.74
N ASN A 122 9.61 -2.79 10.29
CA ASN A 122 9.49 -4.25 10.31
C ASN A 122 9.14 -4.78 11.72
N TYR A 123 8.93 -6.09 11.82
CA TYR A 123 8.59 -6.75 13.07
C TYR A 123 9.68 -6.65 14.16
N LYS A 124 10.92 -6.36 13.77
CA LYS A 124 12.03 -6.12 14.70
C LYS A 124 12.10 -4.67 15.16
N LYS A 125 11.09 -3.86 14.85
CA LYS A 125 11.02 -2.43 15.15
C LYS A 125 12.17 -1.63 14.52
N GLN A 126 12.74 -2.15 13.43
CA GLN A 126 13.68 -1.40 12.61
C GLN A 126 12.90 -0.51 11.65
N ASN A 127 13.37 0.73 11.50
CA ASN A 127 12.79 1.69 10.57
C ASN A 127 13.81 2.04 9.50
N LEU A 128 13.36 2.06 8.24
CA LEU A 128 14.19 2.48 7.13
C LEU A 128 13.41 3.46 6.26
N LYS A 129 14.05 4.56 5.92
CA LYS A 129 13.48 5.58 5.04
C LYS A 129 13.93 5.37 3.61
N TYR A 130 13.01 5.56 2.68
CA TYR A 130 13.25 5.47 1.25
C TYR A 130 12.83 6.77 0.59
N LEU A 131 13.56 7.15 -0.45
CA LEU A 131 13.14 8.22 -1.33
C LEU A 131 12.46 7.61 -2.55
N CYS A 132 11.21 7.97 -2.79
CA CYS A 132 10.38 7.38 -3.83
C CYS A 132 10.17 8.36 -4.98
N LYS A 133 10.21 7.81 -6.20
CA LYS A 133 9.79 8.51 -7.41
C LYS A 133 8.54 7.83 -7.95
N LYS A 134 7.53 8.61 -8.29
CA LYS A 134 6.37 8.13 -9.01
C LYS A 134 6.75 7.88 -10.47
N ILE A 135 6.40 6.72 -10.95
CA ILE A 135 6.69 6.30 -12.34
C ILE A 135 5.42 6.27 -13.16
#